data_7cdaabd7409ed4f5254e624752e2be8e
#
_entry.id   7cdaabd7409ed4f5254e624752e2be8e
#
_cell.length_a   1.000
_cell.length_b   1.000
_cell.length_c   1.000
_cell.angle_alpha   90.00
_cell.angle_beta   90.00
_cell.angle_gamma   90.00
#
_symmetry.space_group_name_H-M   'P 1'
#
loop_
_entity.id
_entity.type
_entity.pdbx_description
1 polymer ?
#
loop_
_entity_poly.entity_id
_entity_poly.type
_entity_poly.pdbx_seq_one_letter_code
_entity_poly.pdbx_strand_id
1 'polypeptide(L)'
;WSQVVSEAEKIVGYPTSFMSLRCLLSDELSNIAMQVRKLVGTKHPLLDTARGFVYDSRNNLQMRGLVVLLISKAAGPSTAELSFQHDMVSGIYSSQRSLAEITELIHTAFLVHRGIVNIGELKSCDGPLKDMQFGNKMAVLSGDFLLANACTSLAQLQNTKVVELISSAIGDLVQGIYYENSKSSEENCLTDDIGMSRWKEQVFLSHSALLAKSCQAAMELAKHSAEIQDMAFQYGKHMSMSHKVH
;
A
#
# COMPACT_ATOMS: atom_id res chain seq x y z
N TRP A 1 -17.56 2.69 -9.03
CA TRP A 1 -16.59 2.70 -7.93
C TRP A 1 -16.88 3.82 -6.92
N SER A 2 -17.11 5.05 -7.33
CA SER A 2 -17.37 6.20 -6.44
C SER A 2 -18.54 5.98 -5.46
N GLN A 3 -19.62 5.33 -5.90
CA GLN A 3 -20.75 4.97 -5.04
C GLN A 3 -20.37 3.92 -3.99
N VAL A 4 -19.64 2.86 -4.41
CA VAL A 4 -19.19 1.80 -3.50
C VAL A 4 -18.25 2.35 -2.43
N VAL A 5 -17.30 3.21 -2.82
CA VAL A 5 -16.39 3.87 -1.87
C VAL A 5 -17.19 4.76 -0.90
N SER A 6 -18.13 5.56 -1.40
CA SER A 6 -18.95 6.42 -0.56
C SER A 6 -19.83 5.64 0.44
N GLU A 7 -20.37 4.49 0.03
CA GLU A 7 -21.12 3.61 0.93
C GLU A 7 -20.20 2.97 1.98
N ALA A 8 -19.02 2.51 1.57
CA ALA A 8 -18.03 1.96 2.47
C ALA A 8 -17.57 2.99 3.52
N GLU A 9 -17.33 4.23 3.11
CA GLU A 9 -16.99 5.34 4.02
C GLU A 9 -18.09 5.62 5.04
N LYS A 10 -19.36 5.54 4.63
CA LYS A 10 -20.51 5.66 5.55
C LYS A 10 -20.54 4.54 6.57
N ILE A 11 -20.28 3.30 6.13
CA ILE A 11 -20.23 2.12 7.01
C ILE A 11 -19.13 2.26 8.06
N VAL A 12 -17.96 2.69 7.62
CA VAL A 12 -16.77 2.87 8.49
C VAL A 12 -16.93 4.10 9.40
N GLY A 13 -17.76 5.08 9.00
CA GLY A 13 -17.93 6.35 9.71
C GLY A 13 -16.69 7.25 9.65
N TYR A 14 -15.81 7.01 8.67
CA TYR A 14 -14.55 7.73 8.50
C TYR A 14 -14.27 7.94 7.01
N PRO A 15 -14.29 9.18 6.51
CA PRO A 15 -14.00 9.45 5.12
C PRO A 15 -12.52 9.19 4.82
N THR A 16 -12.23 8.37 3.82
CA THR A 16 -10.86 8.03 3.40
C THR A 16 -10.06 9.26 2.95
N SER A 17 -10.75 10.32 2.52
CA SER A 17 -10.13 11.61 2.17
C SER A 17 -9.52 12.36 3.37
N PHE A 18 -9.84 11.97 4.60
CA PHE A 18 -9.29 12.52 5.84
C PHE A 18 -8.22 11.65 6.49
N MET A 19 -7.82 10.55 5.87
CA MET A 19 -6.62 9.86 6.31
C MET A 19 -5.47 10.85 6.34
N SER A 20 -4.67 10.84 7.39
CA SER A 20 -3.57 11.78 7.64
C SER A 20 -2.51 11.77 6.54
N LEU A 21 -2.59 10.82 5.61
CA LEU A 21 -1.87 10.81 4.34
C LEU A 21 -1.97 12.15 3.61
N ARG A 22 -3.14 12.78 3.61
CA ARG A 22 -3.34 14.05 2.94
C ARG A 22 -2.65 15.20 3.69
N CYS A 23 -2.60 15.14 5.02
CA CYS A 23 -1.89 16.12 5.83
C CYS A 23 -0.37 15.90 5.79
N LEU A 24 0.10 14.65 5.91
CA LEU A 24 1.51 14.30 5.81
C LEU A 24 2.08 14.53 4.41
N LEU A 25 1.26 14.29 3.38
CA LEU A 25 1.66 14.47 1.98
C LEU A 25 1.42 15.89 1.46
N SER A 26 0.59 16.74 2.11
CA SER A 26 0.25 18.05 1.56
C SER A 26 1.48 18.95 1.42
N ASP A 27 2.36 18.98 2.40
CA ASP A 27 3.57 19.79 2.37
C ASP A 27 4.66 19.11 1.51
N GLU A 28 4.84 17.81 1.67
CA GLU A 28 5.80 17.03 0.87
C GLU A 28 5.34 16.82 -0.57
N LEU A 29 4.04 16.61 -0.83
CA LEU A 29 3.49 16.60 -2.18
C LEU A 29 3.57 17.97 -2.84
N SER A 30 3.44 19.06 -2.08
CA SER A 30 3.67 20.41 -2.60
C SER A 30 5.13 20.59 -2.99
N ASN A 31 6.07 20.08 -2.17
CA ASN A 31 7.49 20.07 -2.48
C ASN A 31 7.80 19.15 -3.68
N ILE A 32 7.26 17.93 -3.70
CA ILE A 32 7.37 17.00 -4.82
C ILE A 32 6.74 17.63 -6.08
N ALA A 33 5.54 18.23 -5.98
CA ALA A 33 4.89 18.88 -7.10
C ALA A 33 5.68 20.08 -7.64
N MET A 34 6.31 20.88 -6.76
CA MET A 34 7.21 21.96 -7.21
C MET A 34 8.47 21.42 -7.89
N GLN A 35 9.04 20.34 -7.39
CA GLN A 35 10.20 19.70 -8.02
C GLN A 35 9.81 19.00 -9.32
N VAL A 36 8.63 18.36 -9.35
CA VAL A 36 8.07 17.69 -10.52
C VAL A 36 7.71 18.68 -11.63
N ARG A 37 7.42 19.96 -11.32
CA ARG A 37 7.27 21.02 -12.33
C ARG A 37 8.49 21.20 -13.22
N LYS A 38 9.67 20.85 -12.73
CA LYS A 38 10.91 20.85 -13.54
C LYS A 38 10.94 19.73 -14.57
N LEU A 39 10.08 18.70 -14.40
CA LEU A 39 9.93 17.58 -15.32
C LEU A 39 8.84 17.82 -16.38
N VAL A 40 8.24 19.02 -16.42
CA VAL A 40 7.20 19.35 -17.42
C VAL A 40 7.80 19.20 -18.82
N GLY A 41 7.18 18.32 -19.61
CA GLY A 41 7.66 17.98 -20.96
C GLY A 41 8.41 16.65 -21.06
N THR A 42 8.64 15.95 -19.95
CA THR A 42 9.20 14.59 -19.92
C THR A 42 8.10 13.55 -19.70
N LYS A 43 8.38 12.28 -20.03
CA LYS A 43 7.46 11.15 -19.79
C LYS A 43 7.82 10.36 -18.53
N HIS A 44 8.44 10.99 -17.54
CA HIS A 44 8.80 10.26 -16.32
C HIS A 44 7.57 9.79 -15.55
N PRO A 45 7.47 8.49 -15.16
CA PRO A 45 6.31 7.91 -14.48
C PRO A 45 5.93 8.60 -13.16
N LEU A 46 6.89 9.25 -12.49
CA LEU A 46 6.64 10.05 -11.29
C LEU A 46 5.61 11.16 -11.52
N LEU A 47 5.53 11.72 -12.75
CA LEU A 47 4.52 12.72 -13.11
C LEU A 47 3.12 12.15 -13.08
N ASP A 48 2.93 10.94 -13.59
CA ASP A 48 1.62 10.28 -13.61
C ASP A 48 1.23 9.84 -12.21
N THR A 49 2.18 9.34 -11.42
CA THR A 49 1.96 9.03 -10.00
C THR A 49 1.57 10.29 -9.22
N ALA A 50 2.29 11.40 -9.40
CA ALA A 50 1.97 12.67 -8.74
C ALA A 50 0.62 13.25 -9.18
N ARG A 51 0.28 13.12 -10.47
CA ARG A 51 -1.06 13.49 -10.98
C ARG A 51 -2.15 12.64 -10.36
N GLY A 52 -1.96 11.33 -10.25
CA GLY A 52 -2.87 10.42 -9.56
C GLY A 52 -3.16 10.87 -8.13
N PHE A 53 -2.13 11.28 -7.38
CA PHE A 53 -2.32 11.81 -6.02
C PHE A 53 -3.10 13.12 -5.96
N VAL A 54 -2.90 14.01 -6.93
CA VAL A 54 -3.53 15.35 -6.93
C VAL A 54 -4.95 15.32 -7.51
N TYR A 55 -5.15 14.60 -8.62
CA TYR A 55 -6.40 14.63 -9.38
C TYR A 55 -7.33 13.46 -9.10
N ASP A 56 -6.79 12.30 -8.78
CA ASP A 56 -7.55 11.06 -8.57
C ASP A 56 -7.79 10.74 -7.09
N SER A 57 -7.64 11.74 -6.25
CA SER A 57 -7.77 11.63 -4.78
C SER A 57 -9.13 11.09 -4.30
N ARG A 58 -10.05 10.85 -5.22
CA ARG A 58 -11.40 10.35 -4.89
C ARG A 58 -11.58 8.84 -5.04
N ASN A 59 -10.80 8.15 -5.87
CA ASN A 59 -11.29 6.85 -6.33
C ASN A 59 -10.38 5.62 -6.20
N ASN A 60 -9.04 5.69 -6.11
CA ASN A 60 -8.25 4.45 -6.23
C ASN A 60 -7.05 4.27 -5.28
N LEU A 61 -6.50 5.33 -4.69
CA LEU A 61 -5.24 5.24 -3.94
C LEU A 61 -5.40 4.81 -2.48
N GLN A 62 -6.62 4.85 -1.93
CA GLN A 62 -6.88 4.59 -0.50
C GLN A 62 -7.71 3.32 -0.25
N MET A 63 -7.79 2.43 -1.23
CA MET A 63 -8.61 1.22 -1.14
C MET A 63 -8.10 0.21 -0.12
N ARG A 64 -6.79 0.11 0.06
CA ARG A 64 -6.22 -0.88 1.00
C ARG A 64 -6.52 -0.51 2.45
N GLY A 65 -6.32 0.75 2.80
CA GLY A 65 -6.70 1.25 4.12
C GLY A 65 -8.19 1.14 4.37
N LEU A 66 -9.03 1.42 3.37
CA LEU A 66 -10.47 1.24 3.46
C LEU A 66 -10.84 -0.23 3.72
N VAL A 67 -10.21 -1.19 3.06
CA VAL A 67 -10.43 -2.62 3.31
C VAL A 67 -10.02 -3.00 4.73
N VAL A 68 -8.89 -2.49 5.22
CA VAL A 68 -8.46 -2.70 6.62
C VAL A 68 -9.52 -2.17 7.59
N LEU A 69 -10.08 -0.99 7.34
CA LEU A 69 -11.14 -0.42 8.18
C LEU A 69 -12.44 -1.22 8.10
N LEU A 70 -12.84 -1.66 6.92
CA LEU A 70 -14.05 -2.47 6.73
C LEU A 70 -13.95 -3.81 7.45
N ILE A 71 -12.81 -4.50 7.37
CA ILE A 71 -12.62 -5.77 8.06
C ILE A 71 -12.56 -5.58 9.58
N SER A 72 -11.94 -4.48 10.05
CA SER A 72 -11.94 -4.09 11.46
C SER A 72 -13.37 -3.86 11.96
N LYS A 73 -14.19 -3.16 11.19
CA LYS A 73 -15.60 -2.91 11.50
C LYS A 73 -16.42 -4.20 11.51
N ALA A 74 -16.21 -5.07 10.53
CA ALA A 74 -16.95 -6.34 10.40
C ALA A 74 -16.64 -7.30 11.55
N ALA A 75 -15.38 -7.37 11.99
CA ALA A 75 -14.97 -8.20 13.11
C ALA A 75 -15.45 -7.64 14.46
N GLY A 76 -15.58 -6.33 14.55
CA GLY A 76 -15.98 -5.65 15.79
C GLY A 76 -14.97 -5.81 16.93
N PRO A 77 -15.35 -5.48 18.17
CA PRO A 77 -14.50 -5.64 19.35
C PRO A 77 -14.39 -7.13 19.73
N SER A 78 -13.21 -7.53 20.22
CA SER A 78 -13.02 -8.86 20.80
C SER A 78 -13.81 -8.98 22.12
N THR A 79 -14.40 -10.15 22.34
CA THR A 79 -15.12 -10.47 23.58
C THR A 79 -14.22 -10.46 24.82
N ALA A 80 -12.90 -10.52 24.65
CA ALA A 80 -11.93 -10.57 25.74
C ALA A 80 -11.69 -9.21 26.43
N GLU A 81 -12.08 -8.09 25.81
CA GLU A 81 -11.75 -6.75 26.34
C GLU A 81 -12.92 -5.76 26.30
N LEU A 82 -13.89 -5.94 27.17
CA LEU A 82 -14.93 -4.94 27.40
C LEU A 82 -14.42 -3.63 28.03
N SER A 83 -13.18 -3.60 28.53
CA SER A 83 -12.61 -2.46 29.24
C SER A 83 -12.01 -1.36 28.36
N PHE A 84 -11.69 -1.62 27.08
CA PHE A 84 -11.05 -0.67 26.16
C PHE A 84 -12.01 0.02 25.18
N GLN A 85 -13.31 0.04 25.45
CA GLN A 85 -14.30 0.69 24.58
C GLN A 85 -14.10 2.20 24.43
N HIS A 86 -13.31 2.85 25.28
CA HIS A 86 -13.08 4.30 25.25
C HIS A 86 -12.32 4.78 23.99
N ASP A 87 -11.50 3.92 23.35
CA ASP A 87 -10.71 4.29 22.18
C ASP A 87 -11.38 3.92 20.84
N MET A 88 -12.64 3.49 20.89
CA MET A 88 -13.39 3.09 19.70
C MET A 88 -14.25 4.22 19.17
N VAL A 89 -14.12 4.52 17.89
CA VAL A 89 -15.05 5.36 17.14
C VAL A 89 -15.71 4.55 16.05
N SER A 90 -17.03 4.49 16.06
CA SER A 90 -17.82 3.70 15.10
C SER A 90 -17.46 2.20 15.07
N GLY A 91 -16.99 1.62 16.18
CA GLY A 91 -16.63 0.21 16.28
C GLY A 91 -15.24 -0.15 15.75
N ILE A 92 -14.37 0.85 15.55
CA ILE A 92 -12.99 0.68 15.10
C ILE A 92 -12.05 1.35 16.09
N TYR A 93 -10.98 0.65 16.50
CA TYR A 93 -9.97 1.20 17.40
C TYR A 93 -9.09 2.25 16.70
N SER A 94 -8.58 3.23 17.46
CA SER A 94 -7.64 4.24 16.93
C SER A 94 -6.39 3.59 16.33
N SER A 95 -5.88 2.53 16.96
CA SER A 95 -4.74 1.75 16.46
C SER A 95 -5.01 1.08 15.10
N GLN A 96 -6.23 0.58 14.87
CA GLN A 96 -6.63 0.02 13.57
C GLN A 96 -6.73 1.10 12.49
N ARG A 97 -7.14 2.32 12.84
CA ARG A 97 -7.14 3.47 11.92
C ARG A 97 -5.73 3.87 11.54
N SER A 98 -4.84 3.97 12.53
CA SER A 98 -3.42 4.24 12.28
C SER A 98 -2.79 3.15 11.40
N LEU A 99 -3.14 1.88 11.61
CA LEU A 99 -2.69 0.78 10.74
C LEU A 99 -3.19 0.93 9.30
N ALA A 100 -4.43 1.35 9.11
CA ALA A 100 -4.97 1.60 7.77
C ALA A 100 -4.17 2.70 7.03
N GLU A 101 -3.82 3.78 7.75
CA GLU A 101 -2.96 4.85 7.23
C GLU A 101 -1.54 4.35 6.91
N ILE A 102 -0.94 3.55 7.80
CA ILE A 102 0.38 2.93 7.59
C ILE A 102 0.37 2.05 6.33
N THR A 103 -0.69 1.26 6.15
CA THR A 103 -0.85 0.39 4.97
C THR A 103 -0.86 1.21 3.67
N GLU A 104 -1.56 2.33 3.65
CA GLU A 104 -1.59 3.23 2.49
C GLU A 104 -0.25 3.93 2.27
N LEU A 105 0.43 4.39 3.33
CA LEU A 105 1.77 4.98 3.22
C LEU A 105 2.77 4.02 2.56
N ILE A 106 2.79 2.78 3.02
CA ILE A 106 3.67 1.74 2.46
C ILE A 106 3.32 1.49 0.99
N HIS A 107 2.03 1.32 0.69
CA HIS A 107 1.59 1.11 -0.69
C HIS A 107 2.00 2.26 -1.61
N THR A 108 1.77 3.49 -1.16
CA THR A 108 2.13 4.71 -1.89
C THR A 108 3.64 4.80 -2.13
N ALA A 109 4.46 4.50 -1.11
CA ALA A 109 5.90 4.47 -1.24
C ALA A 109 6.35 3.50 -2.34
N PHE A 110 5.77 2.30 -2.38
CA PHE A 110 6.08 1.31 -3.41
C PHE A 110 5.60 1.73 -4.80
N LEU A 111 4.45 2.41 -4.92
CA LEU A 111 4.02 2.98 -6.21
C LEU A 111 5.00 4.01 -6.73
N VAL A 112 5.52 4.87 -5.84
CA VAL A 112 6.54 5.88 -6.18
C VAL A 112 7.84 5.20 -6.61
N HIS A 113 8.32 4.20 -5.86
CA HIS A 113 9.54 3.46 -6.20
C HIS A 113 9.43 2.68 -7.52
N ARG A 114 8.25 2.13 -7.85
CA ARG A 114 8.01 1.49 -9.15
C ARG A 114 8.05 2.45 -10.34
N GLY A 115 7.94 3.76 -10.08
CA GLY A 115 8.10 4.81 -11.09
C GLY A 115 9.55 5.11 -11.49
N ILE A 116 10.55 4.41 -10.93
CA ILE A 116 11.95 4.55 -11.31
C ILE A 116 12.17 3.91 -12.69
N VAL A 117 12.71 4.70 -13.62
CA VAL A 117 12.97 4.25 -14.99
C VAL A 117 14.39 3.75 -15.19
N ASN A 118 14.56 2.73 -16.03
CA ASN A 118 15.88 2.27 -16.45
C ASN A 118 16.46 3.23 -17.49
N ILE A 119 17.49 3.97 -17.07
CA ILE A 119 18.14 5.01 -17.91
C ILE A 119 18.77 4.42 -19.17
N GLY A 120 19.23 3.15 -19.11
CA GLY A 120 19.84 2.47 -20.26
C GLY A 120 18.84 2.11 -21.37
N GLU A 121 17.55 2.10 -21.10
CA GLU A 121 16.49 1.73 -22.05
C GLU A 121 15.69 2.94 -22.58
N LEU A 122 16.11 4.16 -22.23
CA LEU A 122 15.42 5.39 -22.63
C LEU A 122 15.51 5.62 -24.13
N LYS A 123 14.37 6.02 -24.71
CA LYS A 123 14.25 6.47 -26.08
C LYS A 123 14.36 7.99 -26.14
N SER A 124 14.82 8.52 -27.27
CA SER A 124 14.93 9.98 -27.50
C SER A 124 13.60 10.74 -27.36
N CYS A 125 12.46 10.04 -27.47
CA CYS A 125 11.12 10.63 -27.29
C CYS A 125 10.66 10.72 -25.83
N ASP A 126 11.42 10.17 -24.87
CA ASP A 126 11.02 10.14 -23.46
C ASP A 126 11.43 11.42 -22.71
N GLY A 127 12.35 12.19 -23.29
CA GLY A 127 12.82 13.45 -22.77
C GLY A 127 14.31 13.47 -22.43
N PRO A 128 14.84 14.59 -21.92
CA PRO A 128 16.23 14.74 -21.60
C PRO A 128 16.71 13.78 -20.50
N LEU A 129 17.87 13.16 -20.68
CA LEU A 129 18.47 12.23 -19.71
C LEU A 129 18.60 12.84 -18.30
N LYS A 130 18.97 14.11 -18.21
CA LYS A 130 19.11 14.82 -16.93
C LYS A 130 17.80 14.89 -16.16
N ASP A 131 16.68 15.05 -16.85
CA ASP A 131 15.36 15.12 -16.23
C ASP A 131 14.92 13.73 -15.73
N MET A 132 15.23 12.67 -16.49
CA MET A 132 14.98 11.30 -16.06
C MET A 132 15.82 10.91 -14.84
N GLN A 133 17.09 11.29 -14.79
CA GLN A 133 17.96 11.10 -13.63
C GLN A 133 17.45 11.86 -12.40
N PHE A 134 16.98 13.10 -12.61
CA PHE A 134 16.39 13.90 -11.54
C PHE A 134 15.09 13.28 -11.04
N GLY A 135 14.21 12.81 -11.94
CA GLY A 135 12.98 12.12 -11.60
C GLY A 135 13.21 10.85 -10.78
N ASN A 136 14.16 10.01 -11.19
CA ASN A 136 14.57 8.83 -10.44
C ASN A 136 15.05 9.17 -9.02
N LYS A 137 15.90 10.19 -8.89
CA LYS A 137 16.37 10.67 -7.58
C LYS A 137 15.20 11.10 -6.69
N MET A 138 14.26 11.85 -7.25
CA MET A 138 13.06 12.29 -6.51
C MET A 138 12.15 11.12 -6.13
N ALA A 139 11.99 10.13 -7.00
CA ALA A 139 11.21 8.94 -6.70
C ALA A 139 11.79 8.15 -5.52
N VAL A 140 13.12 7.92 -5.50
CA VAL A 140 13.80 7.25 -4.37
C VAL A 140 13.58 8.02 -3.08
N LEU A 141 13.95 9.31 -3.05
CA LEU A 141 13.87 10.12 -1.83
C LEU A 141 12.44 10.25 -1.28
N SER A 142 11.45 10.41 -2.17
CA SER A 142 10.04 10.52 -1.77
C SER A 142 9.50 9.21 -1.24
N GLY A 143 9.80 8.09 -1.88
CA GLY A 143 9.39 6.77 -1.41
C GLY A 143 10.03 6.42 -0.07
N ASP A 144 11.32 6.71 0.13
CA ASP A 144 12.03 6.49 1.39
C ASP A 144 11.44 7.34 2.52
N PHE A 145 11.09 8.61 2.24
CA PHE A 145 10.42 9.48 3.19
C PHE A 145 9.07 8.90 3.66
N LEU A 146 8.26 8.38 2.72
CA LEU A 146 6.98 7.74 3.05
C LEU A 146 7.17 6.47 3.88
N LEU A 147 8.16 5.64 3.55
CA LEU A 147 8.48 4.44 4.34
C LEU A 147 8.98 4.82 5.75
N ALA A 148 9.80 5.84 5.89
CA ALA A 148 10.25 6.31 7.19
C ALA A 148 9.09 6.78 8.07
N ASN A 149 8.12 7.52 7.51
CA ASN A 149 6.91 7.91 8.22
C ASN A 149 6.05 6.70 8.61
N ALA A 150 5.90 5.73 7.71
CA ALA A 150 5.20 4.48 8.02
C ALA A 150 5.87 3.73 9.18
N CYS A 151 7.21 3.63 9.18
CA CYS A 151 7.96 2.98 10.27
C CYS A 151 7.77 3.71 11.61
N THR A 152 7.80 5.04 11.61
CA THR A 152 7.57 5.85 12.82
C THR A 152 6.16 5.62 13.36
N SER A 153 5.14 5.67 12.50
CA SER A 153 3.75 5.41 12.88
C SER A 153 3.55 3.97 13.36
N LEU A 154 4.22 3.01 12.73
CA LEU A 154 4.19 1.61 13.11
C LEU A 154 4.79 1.39 14.51
N ALA A 155 5.90 2.04 14.83
CA ALA A 155 6.50 1.99 16.16
C ALA A 155 5.57 2.57 17.25
N GLN A 156 4.80 3.61 16.93
CA GLN A 156 3.83 4.23 17.83
C GLN A 156 2.66 3.31 18.21
N LEU A 157 2.36 2.27 17.41
CA LEU A 157 1.36 1.25 17.77
C LEU A 157 1.77 0.39 18.96
N GLN A 158 3.06 0.36 19.32
CA GLN A 158 3.61 -0.38 20.46
C GLN A 158 3.22 -1.87 20.50
N ASN A 159 3.03 -2.49 19.34
CA ASN A 159 2.72 -3.90 19.19
C ASN A 159 3.79 -4.59 18.32
N THR A 160 4.65 -5.39 18.95
CA THR A 160 5.79 -6.04 18.28
C THR A 160 5.37 -7.03 17.20
N LYS A 161 4.24 -7.74 17.39
CA LYS A 161 3.72 -8.68 16.38
C LYS A 161 3.24 -7.94 15.14
N VAL A 162 2.59 -6.80 15.32
CA VAL A 162 2.16 -5.95 14.21
C VAL A 162 3.38 -5.37 13.48
N VAL A 163 4.41 -4.94 14.20
CA VAL A 163 5.68 -4.49 13.59
C VAL A 163 6.30 -5.61 12.77
N GLU A 164 6.38 -6.83 13.29
CA GLU A 164 6.91 -8.00 12.59
C GLU A 164 6.11 -8.31 11.31
N LEU A 165 4.78 -8.37 11.40
CA LEU A 165 3.90 -8.64 10.26
C LEU A 165 4.08 -7.60 9.14
N ILE A 166 4.02 -6.32 9.47
CA ILE A 166 4.09 -5.25 8.47
C ILE A 166 5.51 -5.13 7.89
N SER A 167 6.54 -5.26 8.71
CA SER A 167 7.94 -5.27 8.23
C SER A 167 8.19 -6.44 7.28
N SER A 168 7.65 -7.63 7.60
CA SER A 168 7.73 -8.78 6.68
C SER A 168 6.96 -8.55 5.38
N ALA A 169 5.84 -7.81 5.41
CA ALA A 169 5.12 -7.44 4.20
C ALA A 169 5.94 -6.50 3.29
N ILE A 170 6.70 -5.57 3.88
CA ILE A 170 7.63 -4.73 3.12
C ILE A 170 8.71 -5.59 2.44
N GLY A 171 9.26 -6.57 3.16
CA GLY A 171 10.22 -7.52 2.60
C GLY A 171 9.65 -8.31 1.42
N ASP A 172 8.41 -8.82 1.55
CA ASP A 172 7.71 -9.52 0.48
C ASP A 172 7.52 -8.65 -0.76
N LEU A 173 7.13 -7.38 -0.59
CA LEU A 173 6.96 -6.43 -1.70
C LEU A 173 8.27 -6.21 -2.45
N VAL A 174 9.39 -6.03 -1.74
CA VAL A 174 10.72 -5.88 -2.35
C VAL A 174 11.09 -7.14 -3.12
N GLN A 175 10.89 -8.32 -2.53
CA GLN A 175 11.15 -9.59 -3.18
C GLN A 175 10.28 -9.78 -4.42
N GLY A 176 9.02 -9.39 -4.38
CA GLY A 176 8.11 -9.41 -5.53
C GLY A 176 8.61 -8.55 -6.69
N ILE A 177 9.16 -7.36 -6.42
CA ILE A 177 9.76 -6.49 -7.44
C ILE A 177 10.99 -7.15 -8.07
N TYR A 178 11.83 -7.82 -7.28
CA TYR A 178 12.97 -8.58 -7.82
C TYR A 178 12.52 -9.65 -8.81
N TYR A 179 11.48 -10.42 -8.47
CA TYR A 179 10.93 -11.44 -9.37
C TYR A 179 10.32 -10.85 -10.65
N GLU A 180 9.67 -9.69 -10.57
CA GLU A 180 9.12 -9.00 -11.75
C GLU A 180 10.23 -8.60 -12.73
N ASN A 181 11.38 -8.16 -12.22
CA ASN A 181 12.49 -7.67 -13.04
C ASN A 181 13.43 -8.78 -13.56
N SER A 182 13.43 -9.96 -12.94
CA SER A 182 14.32 -11.07 -13.33
C SER A 182 13.78 -11.96 -14.46
N LYS A 183 12.58 -11.70 -14.97
CA LYS A 183 11.86 -12.54 -15.95
C LYS A 183 12.42 -12.60 -17.36
N SER A 184 13.54 -11.97 -17.68
CA SER A 184 13.97 -11.83 -19.08
C SER A 184 14.70 -13.04 -19.69
N SER A 185 15.01 -14.11 -18.95
CA SER A 185 15.93 -15.14 -19.45
C SER A 185 15.49 -16.61 -19.40
N GLU A 186 14.47 -17.02 -18.65
CA GLU A 186 14.23 -18.45 -18.36
C GLU A 186 12.82 -18.99 -18.66
N GLU A 187 11.93 -18.22 -19.27
CA GLU A 187 10.49 -18.59 -19.36
C GLU A 187 10.12 -19.72 -20.34
N ASN A 188 11.05 -20.29 -21.09
CA ASN A 188 10.72 -21.22 -22.19
C ASN A 188 10.69 -22.72 -21.83
N CYS A 189 10.79 -23.13 -20.56
CA CYS A 189 10.97 -24.54 -20.21
C CYS A 189 10.16 -25.08 -19.01
N LEU A 190 9.14 -24.36 -18.52
CA LEU A 190 8.38 -24.80 -17.33
C LEU A 190 7.05 -25.46 -17.72
N THR A 191 6.71 -26.57 -17.07
CA THR A 191 5.39 -27.19 -17.14
C THR A 191 4.31 -26.26 -16.58
N ASP A 192 3.09 -26.30 -17.13
CA ASP A 192 1.97 -25.39 -16.74
C ASP A 192 1.71 -25.30 -15.23
N ASP A 193 1.84 -26.41 -14.50
CA ASP A 193 1.64 -26.44 -13.03
C ASP A 193 2.70 -25.66 -12.26
N ILE A 194 3.96 -25.76 -12.67
CA ILE A 194 5.08 -25.02 -12.06
C ILE A 194 4.92 -23.52 -12.36
N GLY A 195 4.51 -23.19 -13.58
CA GLY A 195 4.23 -21.83 -14.02
C GLY A 195 3.13 -21.16 -13.19
N MET A 196 2.04 -21.89 -12.95
CA MET A 196 0.90 -21.39 -12.16
C MET A 196 1.26 -21.19 -10.68
N SER A 197 2.00 -22.10 -10.07
CA SER A 197 2.45 -21.97 -8.68
C SER A 197 3.39 -20.77 -8.50
N ARG A 198 4.35 -20.61 -9.41
CA ARG A 198 5.29 -19.49 -9.43
C ARG A 198 4.59 -18.15 -9.66
N TRP A 199 3.60 -18.12 -10.55
CA TRP A 199 2.77 -16.93 -10.77
C TRP A 199 1.98 -16.55 -9.52
N LYS A 200 1.34 -17.51 -8.83
CA LYS A 200 0.61 -17.26 -7.59
C LYS A 200 1.52 -16.70 -6.50
N GLU A 201 2.70 -17.26 -6.32
CA GLU A 201 3.70 -16.78 -5.36
C GLU A 201 4.13 -15.34 -5.68
N GLN A 202 4.45 -15.07 -6.93
CA GLN A 202 4.85 -13.74 -7.38
C GLN A 202 3.74 -12.70 -7.16
N VAL A 203 2.50 -13.01 -7.54
CA VAL A 203 1.35 -12.12 -7.33
C VAL A 203 1.10 -11.91 -5.84
N PHE A 204 1.28 -12.94 -5.02
CA PHE A 204 1.18 -12.79 -3.58
C PHE A 204 2.22 -11.80 -3.06
N LEU A 205 3.49 -11.99 -3.36
CA LEU A 205 4.57 -11.13 -2.89
C LEU A 205 4.40 -9.68 -3.36
N SER A 206 4.18 -9.48 -4.65
CA SER A 206 4.19 -8.14 -5.25
C SER A 206 2.92 -7.32 -5.03
N HIS A 207 1.78 -7.95 -4.72
CA HIS A 207 0.49 -7.25 -4.66
C HIS A 207 -0.35 -7.59 -3.42
N SER A 208 -0.29 -8.82 -2.91
CA SER A 208 -1.26 -9.30 -1.92
C SER A 208 -0.73 -9.33 -0.49
N ALA A 209 0.57 -9.49 -0.30
CA ALA A 209 1.19 -9.67 1.01
C ALA A 209 0.88 -8.50 1.96
N LEU A 210 0.97 -7.26 1.48
CA LEU A 210 0.70 -6.09 2.31
C LEU A 210 -0.74 -6.09 2.81
N LEU A 211 -1.73 -6.26 1.94
CA LEU A 211 -3.14 -6.25 2.34
C LEU A 211 -3.48 -7.43 3.26
N ALA A 212 -3.01 -8.63 2.93
CA ALA A 212 -3.22 -9.83 3.74
C ALA A 212 -2.68 -9.67 5.17
N LYS A 213 -1.43 -9.24 5.30
CA LYS A 213 -0.77 -9.01 6.59
C LYS A 213 -1.34 -7.82 7.34
N SER A 214 -1.81 -6.77 6.65
CA SER A 214 -2.50 -5.64 7.28
C SER A 214 -3.86 -6.04 7.84
N CYS A 215 -4.63 -6.87 7.13
CA CYS A 215 -5.89 -7.41 7.65
C CYS A 215 -5.65 -8.28 8.90
N GLN A 216 -4.62 -9.13 8.89
CA GLN A 216 -4.22 -9.92 10.05
C GLN A 216 -3.78 -9.04 11.22
N ALA A 217 -2.96 -8.03 10.97
CA ALA A 217 -2.47 -7.10 11.98
C ALA A 217 -3.61 -6.28 12.62
N ALA A 218 -4.64 -5.93 11.85
CA ALA A 218 -5.83 -5.26 12.38
C ALA A 218 -6.57 -6.13 13.41
N MET A 219 -6.60 -7.45 13.20
CA MET A 219 -7.20 -8.39 14.15
C MET A 219 -6.30 -8.60 15.38
N GLU A 220 -4.99 -8.60 15.21
CA GLU A 220 -4.03 -8.63 16.34
C GLU A 220 -4.18 -7.40 17.22
N LEU A 221 -4.34 -6.20 16.64
CA LEU A 221 -4.58 -4.96 17.41
C LEU A 221 -5.87 -4.99 18.21
N ALA A 222 -6.90 -5.65 17.70
CA ALA A 222 -8.17 -5.84 18.39
C ALA A 222 -8.17 -7.08 19.31
N LYS A 223 -7.03 -7.77 19.45
CA LYS A 223 -6.85 -8.96 20.30
C LYS A 223 -7.80 -10.12 19.99
N HIS A 224 -8.11 -10.30 18.71
CA HIS A 224 -8.87 -11.45 18.25
C HIS A 224 -8.01 -12.74 18.28
N SER A 225 -8.70 -13.89 18.30
CA SER A 225 -8.06 -15.21 18.27
C SER A 225 -7.23 -15.43 16.99
N ALA A 226 -6.30 -16.39 17.06
CA ALA A 226 -5.47 -16.77 15.91
C ALA A 226 -6.34 -17.22 14.70
N GLU A 227 -7.49 -17.84 14.92
CA GLU A 227 -8.41 -18.26 13.86
C GLU A 227 -8.99 -17.04 13.11
N ILE A 228 -9.42 -16.00 13.84
CA ILE A 228 -9.96 -14.77 13.25
C ILE A 228 -8.85 -14.01 12.53
N GLN A 229 -7.64 -14.01 13.08
CA GLN A 229 -6.47 -13.43 12.43
C GLN A 229 -6.15 -14.13 11.11
N ASP A 230 -6.20 -15.46 11.06
CA ASP A 230 -5.97 -16.22 9.82
C ASP A 230 -7.09 -15.98 8.79
N MET A 231 -8.36 -15.97 9.22
CA MET A 231 -9.47 -15.64 8.32
C MET A 231 -9.31 -14.25 7.69
N ALA A 232 -8.88 -13.27 8.47
CA ALA A 232 -8.62 -11.92 7.96
C ALA A 232 -7.45 -11.90 6.97
N PHE A 233 -6.39 -12.66 7.26
CA PHE A 233 -5.27 -12.84 6.33
C PHE A 233 -5.72 -13.44 5.00
N GLN A 234 -6.48 -14.55 5.05
CA GLN A 234 -6.98 -15.22 3.84
C GLN A 234 -7.91 -14.30 3.04
N TYR A 235 -8.78 -13.55 3.72
CA TYR A 235 -9.64 -12.57 3.06
C TYR A 235 -8.83 -11.53 2.29
N GLY A 236 -7.87 -10.88 2.94
CA GLY A 236 -7.01 -9.86 2.31
C GLY A 236 -6.20 -10.44 1.14
N LYS A 237 -5.66 -11.65 1.31
CA LYS A 237 -4.93 -12.39 0.28
C LYS A 237 -5.80 -12.62 -0.96
N HIS A 238 -6.94 -13.27 -0.79
CA HIS A 238 -7.79 -13.66 -1.92
C HIS A 238 -8.44 -12.46 -2.60
N MET A 239 -8.86 -11.46 -1.84
CA MET A 239 -9.39 -10.22 -2.38
C MET A 239 -8.38 -9.51 -3.27
N SER A 240 -7.14 -9.37 -2.80
CA SER A 240 -6.08 -8.72 -3.57
C SER A 240 -5.66 -9.54 -4.80
N MET A 241 -5.58 -10.87 -4.69
CA MET A 241 -5.26 -11.74 -5.82
C MET A 241 -6.35 -11.70 -6.89
N SER A 242 -7.63 -11.71 -6.51
CA SER A 242 -8.74 -11.65 -7.47
C SER A 242 -8.75 -10.33 -8.25
N HIS A 243 -8.40 -9.23 -7.61
CA HIS A 243 -8.30 -7.92 -8.27
C HIS A 243 -7.18 -7.84 -9.31
N LYS A 244 -6.18 -8.72 -9.22
CA LYS A 244 -5.06 -8.76 -10.20
C LYS A 244 -5.39 -9.59 -11.43
N VAL A 245 -6.36 -10.49 -11.35
CA VAL A 245 -6.79 -11.35 -12.48
C VAL A 245 -7.70 -10.60 -13.46
N HIS A 246 -8.36 -9.55 -13.00
CA HIS A 246 -9.18 -8.65 -13.82
C HIS A 246 -8.41 -7.42 -14.26
#